data_153bdbce69f1a2d993fc801217dda518
#
_entry.id   153bdbce69f1a2d993fc801217dda518
#
_cell.length_a   1.000
_cell.length_b   1.000
_cell.length_c   1.000
_cell.angle_alpha   90.00
_cell.angle_beta   90.00
_cell.angle_gamma   90.00
#
_symmetry.space_group_name_H-M   'P 1'
#
loop_
_entity.id
_entity.type
_entity.pdbx_description
1 polymer ?
#
loop_
_entity_poly.entity_id
_entity_poly.type
_entity_poly.pdbx_seq_one_letter_code
_entity_poly.pdbx_strand_id
1 'polypeptide(L)'
;VDAGRCQVIAPEGFLHEVVGENIIAGPAMGRRALYQFGPLLPPGPRGHVDCGLGNAIPMGPNTLIAPTRDITRTGEELTVDGVRVVFQMTPETEAPAEMNFFFPDFGALCMAENCSHTMHNLIPIRGALVRNALRWSKYINEAIEIFGANTNVLFTSHNWPRWGRDDARNFLELQRDLYKWMHDQTMRLANKGYVATEIAESLKLPDDFLAQEHTHGYYGDLIHNSKAVYQRYLSWYDGNPANLNKLPPVDVGRKYVELAGGPAKIISAGRVAFEAGDYRWAAELMNHLVFADPTNQEARSLQADIFEQLGYQSESSTFRNAYLMGAQELRHGYPDLSGGAGRARGILVAMTVEQIFDTISVRLKGEEVGGLSALVNWTFPDLHGTQDEHWLLGLSHRTLFSVRGRHDQNANASITVKRALLIDILTQQTTFADQISSGNISIEGDATALLTIFGNLDVAAAGFAIVEP
;
A
#
# COMPACT_ATOMS: atom_id res chain seq x y z
N VAL A 1 16.93 -0.15 22.66
CA VAL A 1 16.34 -1.41 22.19
C VAL A 1 17.35 -2.53 22.36
N ASP A 2 18.49 -2.48 21.70
CA ASP A 2 19.50 -3.57 21.71
C ASP A 2 20.06 -3.91 23.12
N ALA A 3 20.04 -2.97 24.03
CA ALA A 3 20.45 -3.18 25.42
C ALA A 3 19.29 -3.59 26.35
N GLY A 4 18.10 -3.88 25.83
CA GLY A 4 16.91 -4.21 26.63
C GLY A 4 16.34 -3.05 27.48
N ARG A 5 16.85 -1.83 27.27
CA ARG A 5 16.47 -0.65 28.06
C ARG A 5 15.23 0.08 27.54
N CYS A 6 14.83 -0.20 26.33
CA CYS A 6 13.65 0.38 25.69
C CYS A 6 12.85 -0.72 24.99
N GLN A 7 11.55 -0.80 25.25
CA GLN A 7 10.64 -1.68 24.53
C GLN A 7 10.03 -0.90 23.35
N VAL A 8 9.86 -1.60 22.23
CA VAL A 8 9.06 -1.13 21.10
C VAL A 8 7.77 -1.94 21.12
N ILE A 9 6.66 -1.24 21.31
CA ILE A 9 5.33 -1.83 21.51
C ILE A 9 4.54 -1.62 20.21
N ALA A 10 3.93 -2.69 19.71
CA ALA A 10 3.10 -2.65 18.51
C ALA A 10 1.91 -3.62 18.63
N PRO A 11 0.88 -3.50 17.80
CA PRO A 11 -0.16 -4.52 17.71
C PRO A 11 0.42 -5.82 17.13
N GLU A 12 -0.13 -6.96 17.56
CA GLU A 12 0.21 -8.28 17.01
C GLU A 12 0.08 -8.28 15.47
N GLY A 13 1.06 -8.89 14.78
CA GLY A 13 1.10 -8.96 13.32
C GLY A 13 1.77 -7.77 12.63
N PHE A 14 2.09 -6.69 13.34
CA PHE A 14 2.64 -5.46 12.76
C PHE A 14 3.83 -5.69 11.81
N LEU A 15 4.83 -6.47 12.23
CA LEU A 15 6.01 -6.71 11.41
C LEU A 15 5.69 -7.42 10.09
N HIS A 16 4.75 -8.39 10.14
CA HIS A 16 4.31 -9.13 8.96
C HIS A 16 3.66 -8.19 7.93
N GLU A 17 2.74 -7.36 8.38
CA GLU A 17 1.98 -6.45 7.52
C GLU A 17 2.86 -5.35 6.90
N VAL A 18 3.74 -4.77 7.70
CA VAL A 18 4.70 -3.76 7.21
C VAL A 18 5.59 -4.32 6.09
N VAL A 19 6.07 -5.57 6.23
CA VAL A 19 6.90 -6.21 5.21
C VAL A 19 6.08 -6.53 3.96
N GLY A 20 4.88 -7.05 4.11
CA GLY A 20 3.98 -7.34 2.99
C GLY A 20 3.74 -6.09 2.12
N GLU A 21 3.42 -4.98 2.73
CA GLU A 21 3.14 -3.72 2.03
C GLU A 21 4.41 -3.05 1.47
N ASN A 22 5.46 -2.92 2.27
CA ASN A 22 6.60 -2.06 1.92
C ASN A 22 7.74 -2.79 1.19
N ILE A 23 7.78 -4.13 1.23
CA ILE A 23 8.83 -4.92 0.61
C ILE A 23 8.26 -5.80 -0.51
N ILE A 24 7.28 -6.67 -0.20
CA ILE A 24 6.72 -7.60 -1.20
C ILE A 24 6.05 -6.83 -2.35
N ALA A 25 5.17 -5.89 -2.04
CA ALA A 25 4.53 -5.01 -3.01
C ALA A 25 5.25 -3.65 -3.16
N GLY A 26 6.35 -3.43 -2.43
CA GLY A 26 7.02 -2.15 -2.24
C GLY A 26 7.33 -1.37 -3.52
N PRO A 27 7.94 -1.96 -4.55
CA PRO A 27 8.24 -1.25 -5.80
C PRO A 27 6.99 -0.70 -6.49
N ALA A 28 5.92 -1.51 -6.60
CA ALA A 28 4.66 -1.10 -7.20
C ALA A 28 3.96 -0.04 -6.34
N MET A 29 3.91 -0.25 -5.02
CA MET A 29 3.31 0.71 -4.09
C MET A 29 4.03 2.03 -4.06
N GLY A 30 5.36 2.03 -3.97
CA GLY A 30 6.17 3.24 -3.97
C GLY A 30 5.98 4.07 -5.24
N ARG A 31 5.92 3.42 -6.41
CA ARG A 31 5.64 4.10 -7.69
C ARG A 31 4.24 4.73 -7.70
N ARG A 32 3.22 4.01 -7.25
CA ARG A 32 1.83 4.48 -7.19
C ARG A 32 1.62 5.53 -6.09
N ALA A 33 2.40 5.50 -5.02
CA ALA A 33 2.37 6.50 -3.95
C ALA A 33 2.74 7.91 -4.46
N LEU A 34 3.58 8.03 -5.49
CA LEU A 34 3.85 9.31 -6.14
C LEU A 34 2.58 9.94 -6.72
N TYR A 35 1.67 9.11 -7.24
CA TYR A 35 0.37 9.58 -7.72
C TYR A 35 -0.55 10.00 -6.57
N GLN A 36 -0.62 9.20 -5.52
CA GLN A 36 -1.49 9.48 -4.37
C GLN A 36 -1.10 10.78 -3.66
N PHE A 37 0.19 10.98 -3.43
CA PHE A 37 0.67 12.08 -2.58
C PHE A 37 1.22 13.27 -3.37
N GLY A 38 1.47 13.13 -4.66
CA GLY A 38 1.92 14.22 -5.53
C GLY A 38 3.24 14.90 -5.17
N PRO A 39 4.27 14.22 -4.58
CA PRO A 39 5.46 14.90 -4.06
C PRO A 39 6.35 15.53 -5.14
N LEU A 40 6.12 15.18 -6.40
CA LEU A 40 6.85 15.72 -7.56
C LEU A 40 6.11 16.88 -8.25
N LEU A 41 4.90 17.19 -7.82
CA LEU A 41 4.14 18.32 -8.33
C LEU A 41 4.72 19.63 -7.76
N PRO A 42 4.85 20.70 -8.55
CA PRO A 42 5.24 21.99 -8.02
C PRO A 42 4.18 22.50 -7.03
N PRO A 43 4.58 23.09 -5.88
CA PRO A 43 3.63 23.68 -4.93
C PRO A 43 2.81 24.81 -5.58
N GLY A 44 1.51 24.86 -5.29
CA GLY A 44 0.64 25.94 -5.73
C GLY A 44 -0.73 25.47 -6.24
N PRO A 45 -1.63 26.41 -6.56
CA PRO A 45 -3.02 26.10 -6.89
C PRO A 45 -3.22 25.26 -8.16
N ARG A 46 -2.22 25.22 -9.04
CA ARG A 46 -2.21 24.37 -10.23
C ARG A 46 -1.35 23.11 -10.08
N GLY A 47 -0.77 22.88 -8.90
CA GLY A 47 0.07 21.75 -8.59
C GLY A 47 -0.32 21.13 -7.25
N HIS A 48 0.68 20.87 -6.40
CA HIS A 48 0.48 20.30 -5.08
C HIS A 48 -0.03 21.35 -4.10
N VAL A 49 -1.14 21.04 -3.45
CA VAL A 49 -1.75 21.87 -2.39
C VAL A 49 -1.62 21.15 -1.05
N ASP A 50 -2.04 19.88 -1.00
CA ASP A 50 -2.11 19.08 0.20
C ASP A 50 -2.11 17.59 -0.16
N CYS A 51 -1.81 16.70 0.77
CA CYS A 51 -1.95 15.26 0.58
C CYS A 51 -3.14 14.63 1.34
N GLY A 52 -4.00 15.44 1.92
CA GLY A 52 -5.24 15.03 2.58
C GLY A 52 -5.08 14.69 4.07
N LEU A 53 -3.84 14.43 4.50
CA LEU A 53 -3.46 14.15 5.89
C LEU A 53 -2.37 15.12 6.39
N GLY A 54 -2.13 16.19 5.66
CA GLY A 54 -1.13 17.21 5.92
C GLY A 54 -0.51 17.72 4.63
N ASN A 55 0.32 18.76 4.74
CA ASN A 55 0.84 19.50 3.58
C ASN A 55 1.71 18.66 2.63
N ALA A 56 2.47 17.71 3.14
CA ALA A 56 3.33 16.84 2.33
C ALA A 56 3.77 15.60 3.12
N ILE A 57 4.12 14.54 2.38
CA ILE A 57 4.80 13.39 2.99
C ILE A 57 6.31 13.65 3.08
N PRO A 58 6.98 13.23 4.16
CA PRO A 58 8.43 13.32 4.25
C PRO A 58 9.10 12.39 3.21
N MET A 59 10.08 12.93 2.49
CA MET A 59 10.89 12.16 1.54
C MET A 59 12.25 11.83 2.17
N GLY A 60 12.56 10.55 2.32
CA GLY A 60 13.83 10.12 2.92
C GLY A 60 13.95 8.59 3.02
N PRO A 61 15.05 8.09 3.60
CA PRO A 61 15.19 6.67 3.89
C PRO A 61 14.22 6.24 5.00
N ASN A 62 13.58 5.11 4.80
CA ASN A 62 12.72 4.47 5.78
C ASN A 62 13.49 3.40 6.55
N THR A 63 13.26 3.32 7.86
CA THR A 63 13.81 2.28 8.72
C THR A 63 12.70 1.64 9.53
N LEU A 64 12.93 0.42 9.98
CA LEU A 64 12.02 -0.30 10.85
C LEU A 64 12.78 -0.85 12.04
N ILE A 65 12.25 -0.62 13.22
CA ILE A 65 12.68 -1.30 14.45
C ILE A 65 11.62 -2.36 14.75
N ALA A 66 12.01 -3.64 14.72
CA ALA A 66 11.09 -4.73 15.02
C ALA A 66 10.51 -4.55 16.43
N PRO A 67 9.20 -4.77 16.63
CA PRO A 67 8.60 -4.77 17.95
C PRO A 67 9.28 -5.76 18.88
N THR A 68 9.42 -5.39 20.12
CA THR A 68 9.95 -6.24 21.19
C THR A 68 8.85 -6.73 22.11
N ARG A 69 7.65 -6.15 21.98
CA ARG A 69 6.45 -6.53 22.71
C ARG A 69 5.20 -6.29 21.85
N ASP A 70 4.42 -7.32 21.67
CA ASP A 70 3.14 -7.25 20.98
C ASP A 70 2.00 -7.04 22.00
N ILE A 71 1.02 -6.20 21.62
CA ILE A 71 -0.29 -6.11 22.25
C ILE A 71 -1.21 -7.05 21.49
N THR A 72 -1.85 -7.98 22.21
CA THR A 72 -2.61 -9.07 21.62
C THR A 72 -4.11 -9.01 21.90
N ARG A 73 -4.57 -8.15 22.84
CA ARG A 73 -5.98 -8.06 23.22
C ARG A 73 -6.40 -6.67 23.66
N THR A 74 -7.66 -6.34 23.41
CA THR A 74 -8.33 -5.17 23.99
C THR A 74 -8.36 -5.27 25.52
N GLY A 75 -8.10 -4.14 26.20
CA GLY A 75 -8.04 -4.04 27.65
C GLY A 75 -6.69 -4.44 28.26
N GLU A 76 -5.70 -4.78 27.45
CA GLU A 76 -4.32 -4.90 27.96
C GLU A 76 -3.83 -3.56 28.47
N GLU A 77 -3.16 -3.55 29.62
CA GLU A 77 -2.66 -2.33 30.28
C GLU A 77 -1.16 -2.44 30.51
N LEU A 78 -0.46 -1.34 30.25
CA LEU A 78 0.96 -1.18 30.56
C LEU A 78 1.18 0.12 31.33
N THR A 79 2.24 0.13 32.13
CA THR A 79 2.80 1.38 32.67
C THR A 79 4.14 1.63 31.97
N VAL A 80 4.19 2.71 31.19
CA VAL A 80 5.37 3.11 30.42
C VAL A 80 5.89 4.43 30.99
N ASP A 81 7.07 4.41 31.56
CA ASP A 81 7.71 5.58 32.23
C ASP A 81 6.77 6.28 33.24
N GLY A 82 6.04 5.47 34.04
CA GLY A 82 5.10 5.96 35.04
C GLY A 82 3.70 6.32 34.50
N VAL A 83 3.49 6.30 33.20
CA VAL A 83 2.19 6.60 32.56
C VAL A 83 1.43 5.31 32.27
N ARG A 84 0.19 5.24 32.72
CA ARG A 84 -0.72 4.14 32.41
C ARG A 84 -1.25 4.27 30.99
N VAL A 85 -1.26 3.16 30.25
CA VAL A 85 -1.80 3.06 28.90
C VAL A 85 -2.68 1.81 28.80
N VAL A 86 -3.90 1.96 28.33
CA VAL A 86 -4.84 0.87 28.05
C VAL A 86 -5.03 0.75 26.54
N PHE A 87 -4.89 -0.44 25.98
CA PHE A 87 -4.92 -0.67 24.55
C PHE A 87 -6.26 -1.23 24.09
N GLN A 88 -6.67 -0.85 22.88
CA GLN A 88 -7.75 -1.45 22.13
C GLN A 88 -7.21 -1.99 20.81
N MET A 89 -7.35 -3.30 20.56
CA MET A 89 -6.99 -3.89 19.28
C MET A 89 -8.06 -3.59 18.22
N THR A 90 -7.62 -3.10 17.06
CA THR A 90 -8.53 -2.69 15.97
C THR A 90 -8.05 -3.24 14.61
N PRO A 91 -7.76 -4.54 14.48
CA PRO A 91 -7.24 -5.11 13.25
C PRO A 91 -8.23 -4.97 12.08
N GLU A 92 -7.69 -4.88 10.86
CA GLU A 92 -8.43 -4.69 9.61
C GLU A 92 -9.15 -3.32 9.49
N THR A 93 -8.76 -2.33 10.29
CA THR A 93 -9.24 -0.95 10.16
C THR A 93 -8.33 -0.16 9.20
N GLU A 94 -7.70 0.94 9.65
CA GLU A 94 -6.77 1.70 8.82
C GLU A 94 -5.60 0.83 8.35
N ALA A 95 -5.08 -0.02 9.22
CA ALA A 95 -4.09 -1.03 8.89
C ALA A 95 -4.59 -2.44 9.26
N PRO A 96 -4.04 -3.50 8.63
CA PRO A 96 -4.36 -4.89 9.02
C PRO A 96 -4.01 -5.18 10.48
N ALA A 97 -2.88 -4.64 10.98
CA ALA A 97 -2.46 -4.66 12.38
C ALA A 97 -2.52 -3.24 12.93
N GLU A 98 -3.55 -2.94 13.72
CA GLU A 98 -3.83 -1.61 14.24
C GLU A 98 -4.29 -1.66 15.68
N MET A 99 -4.04 -0.59 16.45
CA MET A 99 -4.53 -0.43 17.83
C MET A 99 -4.76 1.03 18.17
N ASN A 100 -5.78 1.29 18.98
CA ASN A 100 -5.99 2.55 19.68
C ASN A 100 -5.44 2.45 21.11
N PHE A 101 -5.18 3.58 21.77
CA PHE A 101 -4.71 3.57 23.15
C PHE A 101 -5.22 4.75 23.95
N PHE A 102 -5.56 4.46 25.20
CA PHE A 102 -6.12 5.41 26.15
C PHE A 102 -5.16 5.64 27.32
N PHE A 103 -5.00 6.89 27.71
CA PHE A 103 -4.22 7.33 28.87
C PHE A 103 -5.16 7.74 30.00
N PRO A 104 -5.50 6.83 30.95
CA PRO A 104 -6.52 7.10 31.97
C PRO A 104 -6.21 8.32 32.84
N ASP A 105 -4.93 8.52 33.18
CA ASP A 105 -4.52 9.59 34.09
C ASP A 105 -4.67 11.00 33.48
N PHE A 106 -4.77 11.07 32.13
CA PHE A 106 -4.95 12.30 31.38
C PHE A 106 -6.35 12.43 30.75
N GLY A 107 -7.14 11.36 30.78
CA GLY A 107 -8.40 11.31 30.02
C GLY A 107 -8.17 11.51 28.51
N ALA A 108 -7.05 10.99 28.00
CA ALA A 108 -6.62 11.21 26.61
C ALA A 108 -6.73 9.92 25.80
N LEU A 109 -7.47 9.96 24.68
CA LEU A 109 -7.68 8.86 23.76
C LEU A 109 -6.95 9.12 22.45
N CYS A 110 -6.03 8.22 22.09
CA CYS A 110 -5.42 8.18 20.76
C CYS A 110 -6.16 7.17 19.89
N MET A 111 -6.71 7.64 18.79
CA MET A 111 -7.43 6.80 17.83
C MET A 111 -6.56 6.41 16.62
N ALA A 112 -5.24 6.49 16.73
CA ALA A 112 -4.30 6.22 15.63
C ALA A 112 -4.71 6.97 14.35
N GLU A 113 -5.02 6.27 13.26
CA GLU A 113 -5.66 6.83 12.06
C GLU A 113 -7.15 6.48 11.93
N ASN A 114 -7.72 5.79 12.93
CA ASN A 114 -9.11 5.30 12.86
C ASN A 114 -10.17 6.41 12.87
N CYS A 115 -9.83 7.63 13.28
CA CYS A 115 -10.74 8.78 13.33
C CYS A 115 -10.03 10.07 12.94
N SER A 116 -9.49 10.15 11.73
CA SER A 116 -8.88 11.39 11.20
C SER A 116 -9.94 12.48 10.95
N HIS A 117 -9.52 13.77 10.86
CA HIS A 117 -10.42 14.89 10.56
C HIS A 117 -10.79 14.95 9.07
N THR A 118 -11.04 13.79 8.48
CA THR A 118 -11.46 13.61 7.09
C THR A 118 -12.03 12.21 6.95
N MET A 119 -12.86 11.98 5.94
CA MET A 119 -13.16 10.63 5.51
C MET A 119 -11.85 9.94 5.11
N HIS A 120 -11.47 8.88 5.82
CA HIS A 120 -10.29 8.11 5.44
C HIS A 120 -10.59 7.19 4.26
N ASN A 121 -9.59 6.81 3.49
CA ASN A 121 -9.78 5.84 2.42
C ASN A 121 -9.93 4.41 2.99
N LEU A 122 -10.83 3.62 2.38
CA LEU A 122 -10.99 2.19 2.66
C LEU A 122 -10.08 1.32 1.79
N ILE A 123 -9.55 1.88 0.73
CA ILE A 123 -8.40 1.41 -0.04
C ILE A 123 -7.66 2.64 -0.56
N PRO A 124 -6.37 2.82 -0.26
CA PRO A 124 -5.61 3.91 -0.84
C PRO A 124 -5.40 3.68 -2.34
N ILE A 125 -5.38 4.75 -3.14
CA ILE A 125 -5.19 4.62 -4.60
C ILE A 125 -3.80 4.06 -4.97
N ARG A 126 -2.81 4.15 -4.07
CA ARG A 126 -1.51 3.47 -4.21
C ARG A 126 -1.63 1.95 -4.15
N GLY A 127 -2.64 1.44 -3.49
CA GLY A 127 -2.88 0.02 -3.21
C GLY A 127 -2.63 -0.32 -1.75
N ALA A 128 -3.40 -1.24 -1.24
CA ALA A 128 -3.28 -1.92 0.05
C ALA A 128 -4.29 -3.06 0.11
N LEU A 129 -4.28 -3.84 1.17
CA LEU A 129 -5.42 -4.72 1.50
C LEU A 129 -6.66 -3.84 1.74
N VAL A 130 -7.82 -4.30 1.24
CA VAL A 130 -9.08 -3.56 1.42
C VAL A 130 -9.47 -3.55 2.89
N ARG A 131 -9.61 -2.37 3.48
CA ARG A 131 -9.97 -2.13 4.87
C ARG A 131 -11.43 -2.50 5.13
N ASN A 132 -11.75 -2.89 6.35
CA ASN A 132 -13.07 -3.38 6.72
C ASN A 132 -13.93 -2.30 7.35
N ALA A 133 -14.71 -1.57 6.55
CA ALA A 133 -15.56 -0.49 7.04
C ALA A 133 -16.53 -0.91 8.15
N LEU A 134 -17.06 -2.15 8.09
CA LEU A 134 -17.95 -2.67 9.12
C LEU A 134 -17.21 -2.91 10.45
N ARG A 135 -16.03 -3.53 10.42
CA ARG A 135 -15.21 -3.69 11.63
C ARG A 135 -14.74 -2.34 12.15
N TRP A 136 -14.34 -1.45 11.27
CA TRP A 136 -13.91 -0.11 11.62
C TRP A 136 -14.98 0.64 12.43
N SER A 137 -16.22 0.65 11.93
CA SER A 137 -17.33 1.27 12.67
C SER A 137 -17.59 0.59 14.02
N LYS A 138 -17.44 -0.74 14.10
CA LYS A 138 -17.62 -1.48 15.36
C LYS A 138 -16.52 -1.17 16.38
N TYR A 139 -15.27 -1.02 15.95
CA TYR A 139 -14.17 -0.67 16.86
C TYR A 139 -14.27 0.78 17.32
N ILE A 140 -14.75 1.71 16.50
CA ILE A 140 -15.05 3.07 16.97
C ILE A 140 -16.16 3.02 18.02
N ASN A 141 -17.21 2.23 17.80
CA ASN A 141 -18.26 2.04 18.80
C ASN A 141 -17.74 1.41 20.10
N GLU A 142 -16.88 0.42 20.02
CA GLU A 142 -16.22 -0.17 21.20
C GLU A 142 -15.38 0.88 21.93
N ALA A 143 -14.62 1.74 21.24
CA ALA A 143 -13.88 2.83 21.87
C ALA A 143 -14.80 3.82 22.61
N ILE A 144 -15.97 4.14 22.05
CA ILE A 144 -16.98 4.96 22.72
C ILE A 144 -17.45 4.31 24.02
N GLU A 145 -17.73 3.01 23.99
CA GLU A 145 -18.24 2.26 25.15
C GLU A 145 -17.19 2.13 26.28
N ILE A 146 -15.94 1.82 25.93
CA ILE A 146 -14.90 1.53 26.93
C ILE A 146 -14.17 2.79 27.42
N PHE A 147 -14.01 3.83 26.58
CA PHE A 147 -13.21 5.02 26.88
C PHE A 147 -14.03 6.32 26.88
N GLY A 148 -15.13 6.41 26.14
CA GLY A 148 -15.84 7.66 25.87
C GLY A 148 -16.24 8.44 27.11
N ALA A 149 -16.70 7.75 28.16
CA ALA A 149 -17.09 8.40 29.43
C ALA A 149 -15.93 9.12 30.14
N ASN A 150 -14.69 8.71 29.89
CA ASN A 150 -13.49 9.22 30.54
C ASN A 150 -12.57 10.01 29.58
N THR A 151 -12.96 10.16 28.31
CA THR A 151 -12.17 10.90 27.31
C THR A 151 -12.46 12.41 27.41
N ASN A 152 -11.44 13.18 27.78
CA ASN A 152 -11.48 14.64 27.79
C ASN A 152 -10.76 15.26 26.59
N VAL A 153 -9.84 14.52 26.00
CA VAL A 153 -9.15 14.90 24.76
C VAL A 153 -8.99 13.68 23.86
N LEU A 154 -9.32 13.86 22.59
CA LEU A 154 -9.11 12.87 21.54
C LEU A 154 -8.06 13.40 20.57
N PHE A 155 -7.11 12.57 20.17
CA PHE A 155 -6.12 12.90 19.17
C PHE A 155 -5.82 11.71 18.25
N THR A 156 -5.25 11.99 17.10
CA THR A 156 -4.93 11.02 16.04
C THR A 156 -3.54 11.29 15.49
N SER A 157 -3.07 10.48 14.56
CA SER A 157 -1.78 10.66 13.90
C SER A 157 -1.71 11.93 13.05
N HIS A 158 -2.86 12.46 12.64
CA HIS A 158 -3.01 13.61 11.75
C HIS A 158 -3.96 14.64 12.31
N ASN A 159 -3.77 15.91 11.90
CA ASN A 159 -4.56 17.05 12.30
C ASN A 159 -4.36 17.42 13.80
N TRP A 160 -5.31 18.16 14.38
CA TRP A 160 -5.25 18.71 15.73
C TRP A 160 -6.11 17.90 16.71
N PRO A 161 -5.85 17.97 18.02
CA PRO A 161 -6.67 17.31 19.03
C PRO A 161 -8.06 17.93 19.13
N ARG A 162 -9.04 17.10 19.56
CA ARG A 162 -10.36 17.55 19.98
C ARG A 162 -10.45 17.59 21.50
N TRP A 163 -10.91 18.71 22.02
CA TRP A 163 -10.98 18.98 23.43
C TRP A 163 -12.43 19.02 23.91
N GLY A 164 -12.69 18.39 25.04
CA GLY A 164 -14.01 18.31 25.65
C GLY A 164 -14.69 16.97 25.37
N ARG A 165 -15.31 16.42 26.43
CA ARG A 165 -15.93 15.08 26.37
C ARG A 165 -17.01 14.98 25.31
N ASP A 166 -17.90 15.98 25.28
CA ASP A 166 -19.04 15.95 24.37
C ASP A 166 -18.61 16.10 22.90
N ASP A 167 -17.61 16.95 22.63
CA ASP A 167 -17.07 17.11 21.27
C ASP A 167 -16.32 15.85 20.82
N ALA A 168 -15.48 15.27 21.68
CA ALA A 168 -14.80 14.00 21.38
C ALA A 168 -15.80 12.86 21.11
N ARG A 169 -16.86 12.76 21.93
CA ARG A 169 -17.91 11.76 21.74
C ARG A 169 -18.67 11.96 20.44
N ASN A 170 -19.13 13.16 20.15
CA ASN A 170 -19.84 13.48 18.92
C ASN A 170 -18.99 13.19 17.69
N PHE A 171 -17.70 13.52 17.74
CA PHE A 171 -16.74 13.22 16.67
C PHE A 171 -16.63 11.71 16.42
N LEU A 172 -16.49 10.91 17.48
CA LEU A 172 -16.43 9.45 17.37
C LEU A 172 -17.73 8.87 16.80
N GLU A 173 -18.89 9.36 17.26
CA GLU A 173 -20.19 8.90 16.79
C GLU A 173 -20.38 9.18 15.29
N LEU A 174 -20.02 10.36 14.82
CA LEU A 174 -20.09 10.71 13.40
C LEU A 174 -19.13 9.90 12.54
N GLN A 175 -17.90 9.66 12.98
CA GLN A 175 -16.95 8.81 12.28
C GLN A 175 -17.42 7.35 12.22
N ARG A 176 -17.93 6.80 13.33
CA ARG A 176 -18.54 5.46 13.38
C ARG A 176 -19.68 5.35 12.35
N ASP A 177 -20.56 6.32 12.34
CA ASP A 177 -21.77 6.30 11.50
C ASP A 177 -21.43 6.50 10.03
N LEU A 178 -20.42 7.30 9.71
CA LEU A 178 -19.90 7.48 8.35
C LEU A 178 -19.44 6.14 7.75
N TYR A 179 -18.54 5.39 8.43
CA TYR A 179 -18.07 4.10 7.94
C TYR A 179 -19.18 3.06 7.89
N LYS A 180 -20.08 3.07 8.89
CA LYS A 180 -21.23 2.17 8.91
C LYS A 180 -22.19 2.47 7.74
N TRP A 181 -22.46 3.73 7.48
CA TRP A 181 -23.32 4.15 6.39
C TRP A 181 -22.73 3.78 5.03
N MET A 182 -21.44 4.06 4.80
CA MET A 182 -20.77 3.68 3.55
C MET A 182 -20.85 2.17 3.31
N HIS A 183 -20.59 1.37 4.35
CA HIS A 183 -20.71 -0.08 4.27
C HIS A 183 -22.12 -0.52 3.92
N ASP A 184 -23.11 -0.11 4.73
CA ASP A 184 -24.47 -0.62 4.65
C ASP A 184 -25.14 -0.20 3.34
N GLN A 185 -24.96 1.05 2.90
CA GLN A 185 -25.58 1.52 1.65
C GLN A 185 -24.93 0.88 0.42
N THR A 186 -23.62 0.66 0.44
CA THR A 186 -22.94 -0.08 -0.63
C THR A 186 -23.49 -1.50 -0.74
N MET A 187 -23.54 -2.23 0.37
CA MET A 187 -24.02 -3.62 0.36
C MET A 187 -25.53 -3.72 0.06
N ARG A 188 -26.32 -2.74 0.50
CA ARG A 188 -27.74 -2.68 0.16
C ARG A 188 -27.95 -2.56 -1.36
N LEU A 189 -27.15 -1.77 -2.05
CA LEU A 189 -27.24 -1.63 -3.50
C LEU A 189 -26.63 -2.84 -4.23
N ALA A 190 -25.50 -3.35 -3.78
CA ALA A 190 -24.91 -4.58 -4.31
C ALA A 190 -25.88 -5.77 -4.26
N ASN A 191 -26.61 -5.94 -3.14
CA ASN A 191 -27.65 -6.96 -3.00
C ASN A 191 -28.89 -6.73 -3.89
N LYS A 192 -28.99 -5.58 -4.55
CA LYS A 192 -29.99 -5.30 -5.60
C LYS A 192 -29.47 -5.53 -7.02
N GLY A 193 -28.20 -5.96 -7.15
CA GLY A 193 -27.57 -6.24 -8.44
C GLY A 193 -26.80 -5.06 -9.04
N TYR A 194 -26.64 -3.94 -8.31
CA TYR A 194 -25.79 -2.84 -8.77
C TYR A 194 -24.33 -3.24 -8.70
N VAL A 195 -23.55 -2.88 -9.72
CA VAL A 195 -22.11 -3.08 -9.75
C VAL A 195 -21.36 -1.89 -9.11
N ALA A 196 -20.09 -2.07 -8.81
CA ALA A 196 -19.29 -1.08 -8.06
C ALA A 196 -19.34 0.35 -8.64
N THR A 197 -19.30 0.48 -9.96
CA THR A 197 -19.38 1.79 -10.65
C THR A 197 -20.76 2.45 -10.51
N GLU A 198 -21.82 1.68 -10.64
CA GLU A 198 -23.21 2.18 -10.49
C GLU A 198 -23.48 2.60 -9.05
N ILE A 199 -23.00 1.83 -8.06
CA ILE A 199 -23.09 2.16 -6.64
C ILE A 199 -22.38 3.50 -6.37
N ALA A 200 -21.17 3.67 -6.88
CA ALA A 200 -20.38 4.87 -6.70
C ALA A 200 -21.06 6.13 -7.25
N GLU A 201 -21.77 6.02 -8.38
CA GLU A 201 -22.56 7.13 -8.95
C GLU A 201 -23.85 7.40 -8.17
N SER A 202 -24.44 6.35 -7.59
CA SER A 202 -25.75 6.44 -6.91
C SER A 202 -25.66 6.98 -5.49
N LEU A 203 -24.54 6.72 -4.79
CA LEU A 203 -24.39 7.14 -3.40
C LEU A 203 -24.07 8.64 -3.30
N LYS A 204 -24.76 9.31 -2.37
CA LYS A 204 -24.52 10.69 -1.98
C LYS A 204 -24.48 10.76 -0.46
N LEU A 205 -23.49 11.48 0.09
CA LEU A 205 -23.45 11.69 1.54
C LEU A 205 -24.72 12.44 1.99
N PRO A 206 -25.37 11.97 3.08
CA PRO A 206 -26.43 12.72 3.73
C PRO A 206 -25.97 14.10 4.22
N ASP A 207 -26.93 15.04 4.30
CA ASP A 207 -26.68 16.41 4.75
C ASP A 207 -26.05 16.47 6.16
N ASP A 208 -26.41 15.55 7.05
CA ASP A 208 -25.85 15.46 8.39
C ASP A 208 -24.32 15.24 8.37
N PHE A 209 -23.81 14.47 7.42
CA PHE A 209 -22.36 14.32 7.22
C PHE A 209 -21.77 15.52 6.49
N LEU A 210 -22.45 16.05 5.45
CA LEU A 210 -21.96 17.21 4.70
C LEU A 210 -21.87 18.49 5.56
N ALA A 211 -22.63 18.56 6.65
CA ALA A 211 -22.57 19.67 7.61
C ALA A 211 -21.31 19.62 8.52
N GLN A 212 -20.54 18.54 8.47
CA GLN A 212 -19.39 18.34 9.36
C GLN A 212 -18.09 18.32 8.55
N GLU A 213 -17.15 19.18 8.88
CA GLU A 213 -15.88 19.27 8.18
C GLU A 213 -15.11 17.93 8.13
N HIS A 214 -15.08 17.22 9.25
CA HIS A 214 -14.29 15.98 9.41
C HIS A 214 -14.91 14.74 8.76
N THR A 215 -16.03 14.84 8.06
CA THR A 215 -16.65 13.75 7.30
C THR A 215 -16.54 13.94 5.79
N HIS A 216 -15.92 15.05 5.35
CA HIS A 216 -15.64 15.31 3.94
C HIS A 216 -14.51 14.44 3.38
N GLY A 217 -14.50 14.29 2.08
CA GLY A 217 -13.56 13.46 1.33
C GLY A 217 -12.25 14.16 0.99
N TYR A 218 -11.58 14.80 1.94
CA TYR A 218 -10.31 15.49 1.67
C TYR A 218 -9.15 14.54 1.40
N TYR A 219 -9.18 13.33 1.99
CA TYR A 219 -8.20 12.28 1.79
C TYR A 219 -8.78 11.04 1.10
N GLY A 220 -9.80 10.42 1.71
CA GLY A 220 -10.62 9.41 1.05
C GLY A 220 -11.61 10.07 0.08
N ASP A 221 -12.44 9.25 -0.54
CA ASP A 221 -13.49 9.70 -1.43
C ASP A 221 -14.63 8.67 -1.42
N LEU A 222 -15.88 9.13 -1.37
CA LEU A 222 -17.05 8.24 -1.32
C LEU A 222 -17.13 7.31 -2.53
N ILE A 223 -16.79 7.81 -3.72
CA ILE A 223 -16.79 7.04 -4.97
C ILE A 223 -15.80 5.89 -4.88
N HIS A 224 -14.61 6.16 -4.35
CA HIS A 224 -13.55 5.15 -4.21
C HIS A 224 -13.84 4.20 -3.06
N ASN A 225 -14.32 4.71 -1.93
CA ASN A 225 -14.64 3.94 -0.74
C ASN A 225 -15.80 2.96 -0.95
N SER A 226 -16.84 3.35 -1.69
CA SER A 226 -17.94 2.43 -2.04
C SER A 226 -17.45 1.29 -2.94
N LYS A 227 -16.57 1.57 -3.90
CA LYS A 227 -15.90 0.52 -4.69
C LYS A 227 -15.03 -0.40 -3.82
N ALA A 228 -14.36 0.15 -2.80
CA ALA A 228 -13.57 -0.63 -1.85
C ALA A 228 -14.45 -1.59 -1.03
N VAL A 229 -15.59 -1.13 -0.50
CA VAL A 229 -16.54 -1.99 0.21
C VAL A 229 -17.05 -3.10 -0.72
N TYR A 230 -17.44 -2.78 -1.95
CA TYR A 230 -17.85 -3.78 -2.94
C TYR A 230 -16.74 -4.82 -3.17
N GLN A 231 -15.51 -4.35 -3.43
CA GLN A 231 -14.36 -5.21 -3.69
C GLN A 231 -14.06 -6.16 -2.52
N ARG A 232 -14.24 -5.73 -1.29
CA ARG A 232 -13.99 -6.57 -0.11
C ARG A 232 -14.90 -7.80 -0.06
N TYR A 233 -16.15 -7.69 -0.52
CA TYR A 233 -17.12 -8.78 -0.49
C TYR A 233 -17.21 -9.55 -1.81
N LEU A 234 -17.12 -8.84 -2.94
CA LEU A 234 -17.41 -9.37 -4.27
C LEU A 234 -16.20 -9.36 -5.21
N SER A 235 -15.03 -8.89 -4.75
CA SER A 235 -13.82 -8.76 -5.55
C SER A 235 -13.95 -7.70 -6.67
N TRP A 236 -13.00 -7.70 -7.59
CA TRP A 236 -12.94 -6.77 -8.73
C TRP A 236 -13.94 -7.09 -9.85
N TYR A 237 -14.46 -8.33 -9.87
CA TYR A 237 -15.33 -8.83 -10.93
C TYR A 237 -16.77 -8.43 -10.67
N ASP A 238 -17.41 -7.84 -11.68
CA ASP A 238 -18.77 -7.30 -11.62
C ASP A 238 -19.88 -8.35 -11.90
N GLY A 239 -19.52 -9.61 -12.12
CA GLY A 239 -20.44 -10.69 -12.41
C GLY A 239 -20.82 -10.82 -13.89
N ASN A 240 -20.52 -9.84 -14.76
CA ASN A 240 -20.79 -9.90 -16.18
C ASN A 240 -19.70 -10.70 -16.92
N PRO A 241 -20.03 -11.82 -17.59
CA PRO A 241 -19.04 -12.64 -18.29
C PRO A 241 -18.23 -11.88 -19.35
N ALA A 242 -18.76 -10.82 -19.94
CA ALA A 242 -18.02 -9.98 -20.89
C ALA A 242 -16.80 -9.26 -20.26
N ASN A 243 -16.82 -9.06 -18.94
CA ASN A 243 -15.76 -8.39 -18.19
C ASN A 243 -14.81 -9.37 -17.50
N LEU A 244 -15.04 -10.69 -17.60
CA LEU A 244 -14.24 -11.70 -16.90
C LEU A 244 -12.79 -11.76 -17.41
N ASN A 245 -12.59 -11.60 -18.71
CA ASN A 245 -11.28 -11.69 -19.37
C ASN A 245 -11.16 -10.61 -20.46
N LYS A 246 -11.02 -9.36 -20.04
CA LYS A 246 -10.84 -8.23 -20.97
C LYS A 246 -9.48 -8.28 -21.64
N LEU A 247 -9.40 -7.71 -22.84
CA LEU A 247 -8.14 -7.52 -23.54
C LEU A 247 -7.21 -6.58 -22.74
N PRO A 248 -5.88 -6.74 -22.86
CA PRO A 248 -4.91 -5.78 -22.30
C PRO A 248 -5.13 -4.36 -22.85
N PRO A 249 -4.70 -3.31 -22.08
CA PRO A 249 -4.95 -1.91 -22.47
C PRO A 249 -4.48 -1.53 -23.88
N VAL A 250 -3.33 -2.01 -24.32
CA VAL A 250 -2.79 -1.73 -25.68
C VAL A 250 -3.70 -2.32 -26.76
N ASP A 251 -4.10 -3.58 -26.59
CA ASP A 251 -4.92 -4.27 -27.59
C ASP A 251 -6.33 -3.68 -27.67
N VAL A 252 -6.93 -3.38 -26.52
CA VAL A 252 -8.26 -2.75 -26.51
C VAL A 252 -8.17 -1.33 -27.08
N GLY A 253 -7.12 -0.58 -26.77
CA GLY A 253 -6.89 0.76 -27.31
C GLY A 253 -6.84 0.75 -28.84
N ARG A 254 -6.03 -0.14 -29.44
CA ARG A 254 -5.94 -0.30 -30.91
C ARG A 254 -7.30 -0.60 -31.55
N LYS A 255 -8.09 -1.48 -30.94
CA LYS A 255 -9.43 -1.81 -31.46
C LYS A 255 -10.41 -0.64 -31.35
N TYR A 256 -10.37 0.14 -30.29
CA TYR A 256 -11.20 1.35 -30.18
C TYR A 256 -10.79 2.43 -31.20
N VAL A 257 -9.50 2.61 -31.45
CA VAL A 257 -9.01 3.54 -32.47
C VAL A 257 -9.50 3.11 -33.86
N GLU A 258 -9.37 1.83 -34.19
CA GLU A 258 -9.88 1.27 -35.45
C GLU A 258 -11.40 1.44 -35.60
N LEU A 259 -12.17 1.07 -34.57
CA LEU A 259 -13.64 1.18 -34.53
C LEU A 259 -14.10 2.63 -34.73
N ALA A 260 -13.40 3.60 -34.16
CA ALA A 260 -13.72 5.02 -34.29
C ALA A 260 -13.37 5.61 -35.67
N GLY A 261 -12.63 4.88 -36.50
CA GLY A 261 -12.20 5.35 -37.80
C GLY A 261 -10.87 6.12 -37.80
N GLY A 262 -10.02 5.84 -36.82
CA GLY A 262 -8.65 6.30 -36.72
C GLY A 262 -8.39 7.39 -35.67
N PRO A 263 -7.11 7.72 -35.42
CA PRO A 263 -6.68 8.62 -34.32
C PRO A 263 -7.34 10.00 -34.38
N ALA A 264 -7.44 10.60 -35.57
CA ALA A 264 -8.01 11.94 -35.74
C ALA A 264 -9.49 12.03 -35.29
N LYS A 265 -10.25 10.93 -35.46
CA LYS A 265 -11.65 10.89 -35.01
C LYS A 265 -11.77 10.82 -33.49
N ILE A 266 -10.91 10.05 -32.83
CA ILE A 266 -10.90 9.96 -31.37
C ILE A 266 -10.45 11.31 -30.77
N ILE A 267 -9.41 11.96 -31.31
CA ILE A 267 -8.98 13.30 -30.87
C ILE A 267 -10.12 14.30 -31.03
N SER A 268 -10.79 14.32 -32.17
CA SER A 268 -11.93 15.21 -32.39
C SER A 268 -13.06 14.97 -31.39
N ALA A 269 -13.42 13.71 -31.12
CA ALA A 269 -14.44 13.37 -30.13
C ALA A 269 -13.99 13.77 -28.70
N GLY A 270 -12.72 13.53 -28.35
CA GLY A 270 -12.14 13.93 -27.07
C GLY A 270 -12.16 15.45 -26.88
N ARG A 271 -11.87 16.26 -27.91
CA ARG A 271 -11.99 17.73 -27.85
C ARG A 271 -13.42 18.19 -27.64
N VAL A 272 -14.38 17.61 -28.35
CA VAL A 272 -15.80 17.92 -28.16
C VAL A 272 -16.23 17.61 -26.72
N ALA A 273 -15.86 16.47 -26.18
CA ALA A 273 -16.16 16.12 -24.79
C ALA A 273 -15.47 17.08 -23.80
N PHE A 274 -14.21 17.45 -24.06
CA PHE A 274 -13.45 18.40 -23.25
C PHE A 274 -14.12 19.77 -23.21
N GLU A 275 -14.50 20.31 -24.38
CA GLU A 275 -15.19 21.60 -24.49
C GLU A 275 -16.57 21.60 -23.83
N ALA A 276 -17.25 20.44 -23.82
CA ALA A 276 -18.50 20.25 -23.13
C ALA A 276 -18.38 20.08 -21.60
N GLY A 277 -17.16 19.98 -21.07
CA GLY A 277 -16.88 19.70 -19.66
C GLY A 277 -17.08 18.22 -19.28
N ASP A 278 -17.28 17.31 -20.23
CA ASP A 278 -17.38 15.86 -19.99
C ASP A 278 -15.96 15.24 -19.93
N TYR A 279 -15.20 15.67 -18.93
CA TYR A 279 -13.80 15.30 -18.79
C TYR A 279 -13.59 13.81 -18.52
N ARG A 280 -14.54 13.13 -17.87
CA ARG A 280 -14.43 11.69 -17.60
C ARG A 280 -14.48 10.88 -18.91
N TRP A 281 -15.43 11.19 -19.77
CA TRP A 281 -15.53 10.58 -21.09
C TRP A 281 -14.35 10.94 -21.99
N ALA A 282 -13.95 12.20 -21.98
CA ALA A 282 -12.75 12.63 -22.70
C ALA A 282 -11.49 11.86 -22.26
N ALA A 283 -11.33 11.61 -20.95
CA ALA A 283 -10.22 10.83 -20.41
C ALA A 283 -10.24 9.36 -20.92
N GLU A 284 -11.40 8.72 -20.95
CA GLU A 284 -11.52 7.36 -21.46
C GLU A 284 -11.13 7.26 -22.94
N LEU A 285 -11.63 8.19 -23.79
CA LEU A 285 -11.28 8.25 -25.20
C LEU A 285 -9.77 8.42 -25.41
N MET A 286 -9.18 9.42 -24.75
CA MET A 286 -7.76 9.70 -24.93
C MET A 286 -6.88 8.59 -24.37
N ASN A 287 -7.28 7.93 -23.27
CA ASN A 287 -6.55 6.80 -22.73
C ASN A 287 -6.44 5.66 -23.75
N HIS A 288 -7.51 5.35 -24.49
CA HIS A 288 -7.45 4.33 -25.54
C HIS A 288 -6.46 4.71 -26.65
N LEU A 289 -6.40 5.98 -27.05
CA LEU A 289 -5.48 6.43 -28.08
C LEU A 289 -4.02 6.47 -27.59
N VAL A 290 -3.76 6.95 -26.40
CA VAL A 290 -2.39 6.99 -25.82
C VAL A 290 -1.84 5.55 -25.65
N PHE A 291 -2.66 4.59 -25.22
CA PHE A 291 -2.24 3.20 -25.14
C PHE A 291 -2.08 2.52 -26.50
N ALA A 292 -2.84 2.95 -27.53
CA ALA A 292 -2.67 2.46 -28.89
C ALA A 292 -1.43 3.03 -29.59
N ASP A 293 -1.14 4.30 -29.35
CA ASP A 293 -0.01 5.05 -29.93
C ASP A 293 0.56 6.05 -28.90
N PRO A 294 1.50 5.61 -28.05
CA PRO A 294 2.12 6.49 -27.04
C PRO A 294 3.00 7.60 -27.64
N THR A 295 3.29 7.54 -28.94
CA THR A 295 4.07 8.59 -29.64
C THR A 295 3.22 9.77 -30.11
N ASN A 296 1.90 9.65 -30.04
CA ASN A 296 0.96 10.68 -30.49
C ASN A 296 0.91 11.86 -29.49
N GLN A 297 1.69 12.91 -29.78
CA GLN A 297 1.85 14.07 -28.91
C GLN A 297 0.55 14.86 -28.73
N GLU A 298 -0.33 14.89 -29.73
CA GLU A 298 -1.62 15.58 -29.63
C GLU A 298 -2.54 14.88 -28.63
N ALA A 299 -2.60 13.54 -28.69
CA ALA A 299 -3.38 12.73 -27.75
C ALA A 299 -2.84 12.87 -26.30
N ARG A 300 -1.52 12.78 -26.13
CA ARG A 300 -0.84 12.96 -24.83
C ARG A 300 -1.15 14.33 -24.23
N SER A 301 -1.02 15.39 -25.03
CA SER A 301 -1.27 16.77 -24.57
C SER A 301 -2.72 16.97 -24.17
N LEU A 302 -3.66 16.51 -24.99
CA LEU A 302 -5.09 16.62 -24.68
C LEU A 302 -5.45 15.79 -23.42
N GLN A 303 -4.93 14.58 -23.27
CA GLN A 303 -5.17 13.79 -22.06
C GLN A 303 -4.58 14.45 -20.81
N ALA A 304 -3.41 15.09 -20.92
CA ALA A 304 -2.84 15.85 -19.81
C ALA A 304 -3.73 17.02 -19.42
N ASP A 305 -4.25 17.80 -20.39
CA ASP A 305 -5.17 18.91 -20.13
C ASP A 305 -6.48 18.41 -19.48
N ILE A 306 -7.01 17.25 -19.91
CA ILE A 306 -8.19 16.61 -19.31
C ILE A 306 -7.91 16.23 -17.86
N PHE A 307 -6.78 15.59 -17.58
CA PHE A 307 -6.41 15.21 -16.22
C PHE A 307 -6.23 16.42 -15.30
N GLU A 308 -5.71 17.54 -15.81
CA GLU A 308 -5.66 18.79 -15.02
C GLU A 308 -7.05 19.28 -14.64
N GLN A 309 -8.03 19.26 -15.55
CA GLN A 309 -9.40 19.65 -15.23
C GLN A 309 -10.03 18.73 -14.18
N LEU A 310 -9.85 17.40 -14.30
CA LEU A 310 -10.33 16.44 -13.31
C LEU A 310 -9.64 16.65 -11.95
N GLY A 311 -8.35 16.93 -11.95
CA GLY A 311 -7.59 17.24 -10.74
C GLY A 311 -8.08 18.51 -10.06
N TYR A 312 -8.29 19.60 -10.80
CA TYR A 312 -8.75 20.87 -10.23
C TYR A 312 -10.16 20.81 -9.65
N GLN A 313 -11.00 19.88 -10.11
CA GLN A 313 -12.37 19.68 -9.61
C GLN A 313 -12.46 18.66 -8.47
N SER A 314 -11.38 17.97 -8.14
CA SER A 314 -11.37 16.96 -7.07
C SER A 314 -11.27 17.62 -5.69
N GLU A 315 -12.22 17.32 -4.81
CA GLU A 315 -12.15 17.67 -3.37
C GLU A 315 -11.06 16.83 -2.68
N SER A 316 -11.00 15.53 -2.99
CA SER A 316 -9.99 14.63 -2.46
C SER A 316 -8.59 15.00 -2.97
N SER A 317 -7.68 15.29 -2.05
CA SER A 317 -6.28 15.59 -2.37
C SER A 317 -5.59 14.44 -3.09
N THR A 318 -5.92 13.19 -2.74
CA THR A 318 -5.34 12.01 -3.38
C THR A 318 -5.81 11.86 -4.82
N PHE A 319 -7.08 12.14 -5.11
CA PHE A 319 -7.59 12.16 -6.50
C PHE A 319 -6.97 13.30 -7.30
N ARG A 320 -6.95 14.50 -6.72
CA ARG A 320 -6.31 15.66 -7.32
C ARG A 320 -4.86 15.35 -7.69
N ASN A 321 -4.08 14.87 -6.75
CA ASN A 321 -2.68 14.55 -6.96
C ASN A 321 -2.49 13.47 -8.03
N ALA A 322 -3.35 12.44 -8.03
CA ALA A 322 -3.27 11.37 -9.04
C ALA A 322 -3.48 11.89 -10.46
N TYR A 323 -4.50 12.71 -10.67
CA TYR A 323 -4.75 13.31 -11.98
C TYR A 323 -3.61 14.25 -12.40
N LEU A 324 -3.14 15.12 -11.52
CA LEU A 324 -2.07 16.06 -11.85
C LEU A 324 -0.72 15.35 -12.09
N MET A 325 -0.41 14.29 -11.34
CA MET A 325 0.76 13.45 -11.61
C MET A 325 0.64 12.74 -12.96
N GLY A 326 -0.55 12.24 -13.30
CA GLY A 326 -0.80 11.67 -14.64
C GLY A 326 -0.59 12.68 -15.76
N ALA A 327 -1.04 13.92 -15.59
CA ALA A 327 -0.79 15.00 -16.54
C ALA A 327 0.70 15.31 -16.67
N GLN A 328 1.42 15.39 -15.56
CA GLN A 328 2.87 15.61 -15.55
C GLN A 328 3.63 14.49 -16.28
N GLU A 329 3.27 13.23 -16.03
CA GLU A 329 3.90 12.07 -16.66
C GLU A 329 3.66 12.04 -18.18
N LEU A 330 2.45 12.35 -18.63
CA LEU A 330 2.15 12.47 -20.07
C LEU A 330 3.01 13.53 -20.77
N ARG A 331 3.35 14.62 -20.09
CA ARG A 331 4.17 15.72 -20.67
C ARG A 331 5.67 15.48 -20.57
N HIS A 332 6.13 14.82 -19.50
CA HIS A 332 7.56 14.78 -19.15
C HIS A 332 8.12 13.36 -19.00
N GLY A 333 7.29 12.33 -19.13
CA GLY A 333 7.66 10.95 -18.82
C GLY A 333 7.64 10.64 -17.32
N TYR A 334 7.81 9.37 -16.96
CA TYR A 334 7.86 8.96 -15.57
C TYR A 334 9.23 9.22 -14.92
N PRO A 335 9.29 9.46 -13.59
CA PRO A 335 10.53 9.78 -12.91
C PRO A 335 11.48 8.57 -12.84
N ASP A 336 12.79 8.83 -12.91
CA ASP A 336 13.81 7.84 -12.59
C ASP A 336 13.88 7.63 -11.07
N LEU A 337 13.61 6.40 -10.64
CA LEU A 337 13.61 5.98 -9.24
C LEU A 337 14.80 5.06 -8.90
N SER A 338 15.83 5.01 -9.74
CA SER A 338 16.99 4.10 -9.61
C SER A 338 17.72 4.19 -8.25
N GLY A 339 17.60 5.32 -7.53
CA GLY A 339 18.14 5.48 -6.16
C GLY A 339 17.34 4.79 -5.04
N GLY A 340 16.23 4.09 -5.37
CA GLY A 340 15.30 3.53 -4.37
C GLY A 340 15.78 2.27 -3.65
N ALA A 341 16.69 1.51 -4.22
CA ALA A 341 17.16 0.24 -3.64
C ALA A 341 17.77 0.39 -2.22
N GLY A 342 18.47 1.49 -1.96
CA GLY A 342 19.02 1.78 -0.63
C GLY A 342 17.99 2.12 0.44
N ARG A 343 16.78 2.52 0.05
CA ARG A 343 15.69 2.89 0.99
C ARG A 343 15.11 1.67 1.70
N ALA A 344 15.10 0.50 1.05
CA ALA A 344 14.54 -0.73 1.63
C ALA A 344 15.45 -1.37 2.69
N ARG A 345 16.75 -1.06 2.72
CA ARG A 345 17.72 -1.71 3.63
C ARG A 345 17.32 -1.58 5.10
N GLY A 346 16.82 -0.41 5.51
CA GLY A 346 16.39 -0.17 6.88
C GLY A 346 15.22 -1.07 7.33
N ILE A 347 14.35 -1.49 6.42
CA ILE A 347 13.25 -2.41 6.69
C ILE A 347 13.79 -3.86 6.65
N LEU A 348 14.62 -4.22 5.67
CA LEU A 348 15.20 -5.57 5.54
C LEU A 348 15.95 -6.02 6.80
N VAL A 349 16.61 -5.09 7.49
CA VAL A 349 17.32 -5.38 8.75
C VAL A 349 16.38 -5.87 9.86
N ALA A 350 15.13 -5.44 9.86
CA ALA A 350 14.14 -5.85 10.85
C ALA A 350 13.38 -7.15 10.49
N MET A 351 13.51 -7.62 9.24
CA MET A 351 12.78 -8.79 8.74
C MET A 351 13.29 -10.10 9.34
N THR A 352 12.41 -11.09 9.44
CA THR A 352 12.78 -12.48 9.73
C THR A 352 13.46 -13.12 8.52
N VAL A 353 14.13 -14.25 8.70
CA VAL A 353 14.72 -15.02 7.59
C VAL A 353 13.64 -15.50 6.62
N GLU A 354 12.47 -15.91 7.11
CA GLU A 354 11.32 -16.28 6.28
C GLU A 354 10.91 -15.16 5.34
N GLN A 355 10.71 -13.97 5.88
CA GLN A 355 10.37 -12.79 5.09
C GLN A 355 11.44 -12.40 4.06
N ILE A 356 12.74 -12.62 4.40
CA ILE A 356 13.83 -12.42 3.46
C ILE A 356 13.74 -13.44 2.30
N PHE A 357 13.47 -14.72 2.60
CA PHE A 357 13.29 -15.72 1.55
C PHE A 357 12.05 -15.48 0.70
N ASP A 358 10.95 -15.01 1.27
CA ASP A 358 9.75 -14.60 0.52
C ASP A 358 10.08 -13.42 -0.42
N THR A 359 10.89 -12.46 0.05
CA THR A 359 11.37 -11.34 -0.78
C THR A 359 12.24 -11.82 -1.95
N ILE A 360 13.07 -12.82 -1.73
CA ILE A 360 13.86 -13.45 -2.80
C ILE A 360 12.91 -14.17 -3.77
N SER A 361 11.91 -14.87 -3.24
CA SER A 361 10.97 -15.66 -4.04
C SER A 361 10.15 -14.82 -5.04
N VAL A 362 9.66 -13.65 -4.64
CA VAL A 362 8.90 -12.75 -5.54
C VAL A 362 9.76 -12.11 -6.63
N ARG A 363 11.09 -12.20 -6.52
CA ARG A 363 12.04 -11.69 -7.51
C ARG A 363 12.54 -12.77 -8.48
N LEU A 364 12.20 -14.04 -8.24
CA LEU A 364 12.65 -15.13 -9.10
C LEU A 364 11.97 -15.06 -10.46
N LYS A 365 12.77 -15.00 -11.53
CA LYS A 365 12.30 -15.16 -12.92
C LYS A 365 12.02 -16.63 -13.22
N GLY A 366 10.85 -17.10 -12.80
CA GLY A 366 10.46 -18.51 -12.88
C GLY A 366 10.51 -19.07 -14.30
N GLU A 367 10.26 -18.25 -15.32
CA GLU A 367 10.37 -18.62 -16.74
C GLU A 367 11.81 -18.94 -17.15
N GLU A 368 12.83 -18.33 -16.54
CA GLU A 368 14.25 -18.47 -16.91
C GLU A 368 14.92 -19.66 -16.21
N VAL A 369 14.42 -20.10 -15.04
CA VAL A 369 15.03 -21.21 -14.30
C VAL A 369 14.73 -22.60 -14.87
N GLY A 370 13.89 -22.70 -15.89
CA GLY A 370 13.61 -23.95 -16.60
C GLY A 370 13.02 -25.05 -15.71
N GLY A 371 13.50 -26.27 -15.89
CA GLY A 371 13.12 -27.45 -15.10
C GLY A 371 14.09 -27.75 -13.94
N LEU A 372 14.89 -26.80 -13.51
CA LEU A 372 15.87 -26.99 -12.44
C LEU A 372 15.17 -27.25 -11.10
N SER A 373 15.76 -28.16 -10.33
CA SER A 373 15.44 -28.39 -8.93
C SER A 373 16.72 -28.26 -8.12
N ALA A 374 16.66 -27.56 -7.00
CA ALA A 374 17.79 -27.36 -6.12
C ALA A 374 17.34 -27.31 -4.66
N LEU A 375 18.15 -27.83 -3.77
CA LEU A 375 17.98 -27.73 -2.33
C LEU A 375 19.25 -27.11 -1.74
N VAL A 376 19.10 -26.06 -0.95
CA VAL A 376 20.21 -25.38 -0.29
C VAL A 376 19.93 -25.29 1.20
N ASN A 377 20.80 -25.86 2.01
CA ASN A 377 20.78 -25.69 3.46
C ASN A 377 21.39 -24.34 3.84
N TRP A 378 20.73 -23.62 4.74
CA TRP A 378 21.21 -22.35 5.27
C TRP A 378 21.42 -22.41 6.76
N THR A 379 22.54 -21.89 7.23
CA THR A 379 22.86 -21.71 8.64
C THR A 379 23.15 -20.24 8.91
N PHE A 380 22.41 -19.64 9.86
CA PHE A 380 22.58 -18.27 10.30
C PHE A 380 23.14 -18.25 11.72
N PRO A 381 24.48 -18.04 11.91
CA PRO A 381 25.12 -18.11 13.22
C PRO A 381 24.91 -16.87 14.09
N ASP A 382 24.38 -15.80 13.56
CA ASP A 382 24.15 -14.51 14.23
C ASP A 382 22.72 -14.34 14.80
N LEU A 383 21.90 -15.39 14.72
CA LEU A 383 20.56 -15.41 15.27
C LEU A 383 20.49 -16.29 16.52
N HIS A 384 19.70 -15.86 17.53
CA HIS A 384 19.47 -16.59 18.78
C HIS A 384 20.68 -16.83 19.71
N GLY A 385 21.70 -15.97 19.65
CA GLY A 385 22.80 -15.92 20.62
C GLY A 385 23.72 -17.16 20.61
N THR A 386 23.31 -18.30 21.17
CA THR A 386 24.16 -19.50 21.33
C THR A 386 23.79 -20.64 20.38
N GLN A 387 22.74 -20.54 19.60
CA GLN A 387 22.31 -21.57 18.65
C GLN A 387 22.14 -21.01 17.26
N ASP A 388 22.67 -21.73 16.28
CA ASP A 388 22.50 -21.39 14.86
C ASP A 388 21.06 -21.60 14.42
N GLU A 389 20.52 -20.70 13.60
CA GLU A 389 19.22 -20.90 12.98
C GLU A 389 19.38 -21.61 11.63
N HIS A 390 18.67 -22.72 11.46
CA HIS A 390 18.74 -23.57 10.28
C HIS A 390 17.52 -23.39 9.38
N TRP A 391 17.74 -23.37 8.07
CA TRP A 391 16.73 -23.29 7.06
C TRP A 391 17.05 -24.16 5.84
N LEU A 392 16.00 -24.68 5.21
CA LEU A 392 16.10 -25.27 3.88
C LEU A 392 15.43 -24.31 2.88
N LEU A 393 16.15 -23.89 1.85
CA LEU A 393 15.60 -23.18 0.69
C LEU A 393 15.60 -24.12 -0.50
N GLY A 394 14.45 -24.35 -1.10
CA GLY A 394 14.31 -25.23 -2.25
C GLY A 394 13.78 -24.51 -3.47
N LEU A 395 14.27 -24.90 -4.64
CA LEU A 395 13.74 -24.53 -5.95
C LEU A 395 13.10 -25.78 -6.57
N SER A 396 11.80 -25.74 -6.85
CA SER A 396 11.10 -26.80 -7.58
C SER A 396 9.93 -26.20 -8.35
N HIS A 397 9.61 -26.79 -9.51
CA HIS A 397 8.51 -26.30 -10.34
C HIS A 397 8.55 -24.79 -10.60
N ARG A 398 9.76 -24.24 -10.74
CA ARG A 398 10.02 -22.81 -10.97
C ARG A 398 9.67 -21.87 -9.80
N THR A 399 9.51 -22.43 -8.60
CA THR A 399 9.11 -21.71 -7.39
C THR A 399 10.11 -21.97 -6.26
N LEU A 400 10.44 -20.94 -5.48
CA LEU A 400 11.19 -21.09 -4.25
C LEU A 400 10.24 -21.38 -3.08
N PHE A 401 10.68 -22.25 -2.17
CA PHE A 401 10.03 -22.52 -0.90
C PHE A 401 11.08 -22.57 0.21
N SER A 402 10.70 -22.24 1.42
CA SER A 402 11.59 -22.30 2.58
C SER A 402 10.99 -23.11 3.72
N VAL A 403 11.84 -23.78 4.51
CA VAL A 403 11.43 -24.55 5.69
C VAL A 403 12.37 -24.23 6.83
N ARG A 404 11.83 -23.67 7.91
CA ARG A 404 12.58 -23.36 9.14
C ARG A 404 12.92 -24.61 9.94
N GLY A 405 14.10 -24.62 10.57
CA GLY A 405 14.58 -25.68 11.46
C GLY A 405 14.96 -26.98 10.73
N ARG A 406 15.11 -26.93 9.41
CA ARG A 406 15.41 -28.12 8.59
C ARG A 406 16.68 -27.97 7.77
N HIS A 407 17.49 -29.03 7.79
CA HIS A 407 18.50 -29.33 6.77
C HIS A 407 18.12 -30.63 6.06
N ASP A 408 18.43 -30.73 4.78
CA ASP A 408 18.24 -31.94 3.98
C ASP A 408 19.61 -32.57 3.64
N GLN A 409 19.72 -33.88 3.86
CA GLN A 409 20.99 -34.59 3.59
C GLN A 409 21.32 -34.68 2.09
N ASN A 410 20.31 -34.52 1.24
CA ASN A 410 20.44 -34.52 -0.21
C ASN A 410 20.53 -33.11 -0.78
N ALA A 411 20.73 -32.08 0.05
CA ALA A 411 20.89 -30.73 -0.43
C ALA A 411 22.08 -30.60 -1.38
N ASN A 412 21.95 -29.84 -2.46
CA ASN A 412 22.99 -29.57 -3.42
C ASN A 412 24.16 -28.80 -2.79
N ALA A 413 23.82 -27.87 -1.89
CA ALA A 413 24.80 -27.07 -1.17
C ALA A 413 24.33 -26.77 0.26
N SER A 414 25.30 -26.49 1.13
CA SER A 414 25.09 -25.93 2.46
C SER A 414 25.87 -24.63 2.58
N ILE A 415 25.18 -23.58 3.00
CA ILE A 415 25.76 -22.24 3.15
C ILE A 415 25.67 -21.80 4.61
N THR A 416 26.76 -21.25 5.12
CA THR A 416 26.78 -20.55 6.41
C THR A 416 27.07 -19.07 6.16
N VAL A 417 26.15 -18.21 6.58
CA VAL A 417 26.21 -16.77 6.34
C VAL A 417 25.51 -16.03 7.47
N LYS A 418 26.05 -14.89 7.91
CA LYS A 418 25.34 -13.99 8.82
C LYS A 418 24.15 -13.35 8.09
N ARG A 419 22.99 -13.27 8.77
CA ARG A 419 21.78 -12.61 8.21
C ARG A 419 22.07 -11.18 7.75
N ALA A 420 22.81 -10.41 8.53
CA ALA A 420 23.20 -9.05 8.18
C ALA A 420 23.96 -9.00 6.84
N LEU A 421 24.86 -9.97 6.60
CA LEU A 421 25.63 -10.05 5.37
C LEU A 421 24.76 -10.43 4.16
N LEU A 422 23.78 -11.33 4.33
CA LEU A 422 22.80 -11.63 3.29
C LEU A 422 22.01 -10.37 2.88
N ILE A 423 21.62 -9.53 3.85
CA ILE A 423 20.95 -8.26 3.57
C ILE A 423 21.84 -7.32 2.78
N ASP A 424 23.13 -7.21 3.12
CA ASP A 424 24.09 -6.38 2.39
C ASP A 424 24.26 -6.85 0.93
N ILE A 425 24.22 -8.16 0.69
CA ILE A 425 24.23 -8.74 -0.67
C ILE A 425 22.93 -8.41 -1.41
N LEU A 426 21.77 -8.59 -0.80
CA LEU A 426 20.46 -8.30 -1.42
C LEU A 426 20.29 -6.82 -1.75
N THR A 427 20.93 -5.93 -1.01
CA THR A 427 20.94 -4.48 -1.23
C THR A 427 22.14 -4.00 -2.06
N GLN A 428 22.90 -4.93 -2.65
CA GLN A 428 24.05 -4.65 -3.53
C GLN A 428 25.17 -3.83 -2.87
N GLN A 429 25.30 -3.89 -1.55
CA GLN A 429 26.45 -3.29 -0.84
C GLN A 429 27.72 -4.14 -1.00
N THR A 430 27.55 -5.43 -1.27
CA THR A 430 28.61 -6.40 -1.51
C THR A 430 28.09 -7.52 -2.40
N THR A 431 28.96 -8.47 -2.78
CA THR A 431 28.56 -9.63 -3.58
C THR A 431 28.85 -10.95 -2.86
N PHE A 432 28.18 -12.03 -3.24
CA PHE A 432 28.50 -13.37 -2.76
C PHE A 432 29.97 -13.72 -3.02
N ALA A 433 30.47 -13.41 -4.23
CA ALA A 433 31.83 -13.72 -4.63
C ALA A 433 32.86 -13.04 -3.72
N ASP A 434 32.67 -11.75 -3.41
CA ASP A 434 33.59 -11.02 -2.53
C ASP A 434 33.59 -11.62 -1.11
N GLN A 435 32.43 -11.99 -0.61
CA GLN A 435 32.27 -12.48 0.75
C GLN A 435 32.71 -13.94 0.91
N ILE A 436 32.62 -14.76 -0.12
CA ILE A 436 33.22 -16.10 -0.17
C ILE A 436 34.74 -15.96 -0.17
N SER A 437 35.29 -15.10 -1.03
CA SER A 437 36.75 -14.87 -1.13
C SER A 437 37.35 -14.34 0.18
N SER A 438 36.58 -13.58 0.95
CA SER A 438 36.98 -13.04 2.26
C SER A 438 36.74 -14.01 3.42
N GLY A 439 36.20 -15.21 3.17
CA GLY A 439 35.90 -16.21 4.19
C GLY A 439 34.73 -15.88 5.12
N ASN A 440 33.92 -14.86 4.78
CA ASN A 440 32.71 -14.47 5.55
C ASN A 440 31.52 -15.35 5.22
N ILE A 441 31.55 -16.07 4.11
CA ILE A 441 30.54 -17.04 3.69
C ILE A 441 31.25 -18.37 3.44
N SER A 442 30.76 -19.44 4.04
CA SER A 442 31.17 -20.80 3.77
C SER A 442 30.14 -21.50 2.91
N ILE A 443 30.56 -22.16 1.84
CA ILE A 443 29.70 -22.98 1.00
C ILE A 443 30.32 -24.36 0.90
N GLU A 444 29.56 -25.39 1.18
CA GLU A 444 29.91 -26.80 1.01
C GLU A 444 28.97 -27.41 -0.05
N GLY A 445 29.49 -28.25 -0.94
CA GLY A 445 28.72 -28.86 -2.02
C GLY A 445 28.72 -28.07 -3.32
N ASP A 446 27.65 -28.19 -4.10
CA ASP A 446 27.52 -27.57 -5.44
C ASP A 446 27.01 -26.13 -5.37
N ALA A 447 27.92 -25.17 -5.42
CA ALA A 447 27.59 -23.74 -5.46
C ALA A 447 26.76 -23.33 -6.71
N THR A 448 26.71 -24.16 -7.76
CA THR A 448 25.96 -23.85 -8.98
C THR A 448 24.43 -23.67 -8.68
N ALA A 449 23.90 -24.45 -7.74
CA ALA A 449 22.52 -24.33 -7.30
C ALA A 449 22.21 -22.92 -6.74
N LEU A 450 23.12 -22.39 -5.90
CA LEU A 450 23.00 -21.04 -5.36
C LEU A 450 23.11 -19.98 -6.45
N LEU A 451 24.11 -20.10 -7.34
CA LEU A 451 24.31 -19.18 -8.46
C LEU A 451 23.10 -19.17 -9.40
N THR A 452 22.47 -20.31 -9.62
CA THR A 452 21.25 -20.41 -10.43
C THR A 452 20.10 -19.63 -9.80
N ILE A 453 19.86 -19.78 -8.51
CA ILE A 453 18.80 -19.04 -7.82
C ILE A 453 19.08 -17.54 -7.89
N PHE A 454 20.23 -17.09 -7.42
CA PHE A 454 20.53 -15.66 -7.30
C PHE A 454 20.82 -14.98 -8.65
N GLY A 455 21.29 -15.71 -9.64
CA GLY A 455 21.52 -15.21 -11.01
C GLY A 455 20.22 -14.99 -11.79
N ASN A 456 19.11 -15.59 -11.36
CA ASN A 456 17.80 -15.45 -11.98
C ASN A 456 16.84 -14.58 -11.13
N LEU A 457 17.35 -13.71 -10.28
CA LEU A 457 16.52 -12.74 -9.57
C LEU A 457 16.38 -11.45 -10.39
N ASP A 458 15.15 -10.98 -10.50
CA ASP A 458 14.89 -9.65 -11.06
C ASP A 458 15.47 -8.55 -10.16
N VAL A 459 15.92 -7.50 -10.81
CA VAL A 459 16.22 -6.22 -10.16
C VAL A 459 14.98 -5.34 -10.30
N ALA A 460 14.56 -4.73 -9.20
CA ALA A 460 13.43 -3.80 -9.25
C ALA A 460 13.68 -2.72 -10.32
N ALA A 461 12.69 -2.50 -11.17
CA ALA A 461 12.78 -1.46 -12.19
C ALA A 461 13.00 -0.09 -11.55
N ALA A 462 13.83 0.75 -12.20
CA ALA A 462 14.06 2.13 -11.79
C ALA A 462 12.80 3.02 -11.88
N GLY A 463 11.73 2.50 -12.44
CA GLY A 463 10.43 3.13 -12.63
C GLY A 463 9.66 2.40 -13.73
N PHE A 464 8.39 2.73 -13.87
CA PHE A 464 7.54 2.26 -14.96
C PHE A 464 6.44 3.28 -15.22
N ALA A 465 5.94 3.33 -16.46
CA ALA A 465 4.83 4.19 -16.83
C ALA A 465 3.52 3.70 -16.19
N ILE A 466 2.59 4.63 -15.93
CA ILE A 466 1.26 4.33 -15.40
C ILE A 466 0.17 4.75 -16.39
N VAL A 467 0.36 5.88 -17.05
CA VAL A 467 -0.64 6.47 -17.97
C VAL A 467 -0.37 6.18 -19.45
N GLU A 468 0.63 5.38 -19.73
CA GLU A 468 1.01 4.90 -21.06
C GLU A 468 1.60 3.49 -20.95
N PRO A 469 1.76 2.74 -22.08
CA PRO A 469 2.32 1.39 -22.10
C PRO A 469 3.72 1.28 -21.54
#